data_c580da8dfee8352e451d5c6c8f4845f1
#
_entry.id   c580da8dfee8352e451d5c6c8f4845f1
#
_cell.length_a   1.000
_cell.length_b   1.000
_cell.length_c   1.000
_cell.angle_alpha   90.00
_cell.angle_beta   90.00
_cell.angle_gamma   90.00
#
_symmetry.space_group_name_H-M   'P 1'
#
loop_
_entity.id
_entity.type
_entity.pdbx_description
1 polymer ?
#
loop_
_entity_poly.entity_id
_entity_poly.type
_entity_poly.pdbx_seq_one_letter_code
_entity_poly.pdbx_strand_id
1 'polypeptide(L)'
;MNDTASEKVKNEIKESINILDEQDAHPRRPRSKYAGEMIQMDASSFHWIEGEVWHLHVAIDDADGKVVGAYFDRQETLKGYYEVLYQILINHGIPAMFYTDRRTVFEYKRKDRSSDAEDTFTQFSYACHNLGIEIKTTSVPQAKGRVERLNQTLQSRLPVELRHAHITNIEDANVFLNSYIKKYNNQFALRLNSTKSVYEKQPSMEKINRTLAILSTRTIDSGHCIRFDNKYYFPVTENGDGRYFAVKD
;
A
#
# COMPACT_ATOMS: atom_id res chain seq x y z
N MET A 1 33.01 -29.79 -45.96
CA MET A 1 33.34 -28.93 -44.81
C MET A 1 32.41 -27.72 -44.62
N ASN A 2 31.23 -27.68 -45.24
CA ASN A 2 30.31 -26.51 -45.15
C ASN A 2 29.08 -26.72 -44.24
N ASP A 3 28.92 -27.90 -43.63
CA ASP A 3 27.70 -28.20 -42.84
C ASP A 3 27.76 -27.77 -41.36
N THR A 4 28.96 -27.77 -40.80
CA THR A 4 29.13 -27.42 -39.37
C THR A 4 28.95 -25.92 -39.07
N ALA A 5 29.28 -25.04 -40.01
CA ALA A 5 29.07 -23.59 -39.88
C ALA A 5 27.58 -23.23 -39.96
N SER A 6 26.83 -23.92 -40.79
CA SER A 6 25.37 -23.75 -40.93
C SER A 6 24.59 -24.21 -39.68
N GLU A 7 25.01 -25.29 -39.04
CA GLU A 7 24.40 -25.78 -37.79
C GLU A 7 24.71 -24.85 -36.62
N LYS A 8 25.91 -24.28 -36.54
CA LYS A 8 26.28 -23.33 -35.49
C LYS A 8 25.43 -22.06 -35.54
N VAL A 9 25.25 -21.51 -36.73
CA VAL A 9 24.40 -20.34 -36.98
C VAL A 9 22.91 -20.64 -36.66
N LYS A 10 22.43 -21.84 -37.01
CA LYS A 10 21.07 -22.26 -36.66
C LYS A 10 20.85 -22.39 -35.15
N ASN A 11 21.85 -22.88 -34.43
CA ASN A 11 21.78 -22.99 -32.96
C ASN A 11 21.84 -21.61 -32.29
N GLU A 12 22.70 -20.69 -32.75
CA GLU A 12 22.75 -19.31 -32.26
C GLU A 12 21.43 -18.56 -32.51
N ILE A 13 20.80 -18.78 -33.67
CA ILE A 13 19.47 -18.22 -33.95
C ILE A 13 18.41 -18.82 -33.06
N LYS A 14 18.43 -20.14 -32.80
CA LYS A 14 17.49 -20.79 -31.86
C LYS A 14 17.67 -20.31 -30.44
N GLU A 15 18.91 -20.17 -29.95
CA GLU A 15 19.19 -19.60 -28.65
C GLU A 15 18.72 -18.15 -28.55
N SER A 16 18.95 -17.34 -29.59
CA SER A 16 18.45 -15.95 -29.62
C SER A 16 16.94 -15.87 -29.64
N ILE A 17 16.25 -16.77 -30.35
CA ILE A 17 14.79 -16.85 -30.36
C ILE A 17 14.27 -17.29 -28.98
N ASN A 18 14.89 -18.30 -28.37
CA ASN A 18 14.50 -18.75 -27.00
C ASN A 18 14.70 -17.64 -25.97
N ILE A 19 15.78 -16.85 -26.07
CA ILE A 19 16.01 -15.68 -25.19
C ILE A 19 14.94 -14.60 -25.39
N LEU A 20 14.52 -14.37 -26.65
CA LEU A 20 13.44 -13.44 -26.98
C LEU A 20 12.09 -13.96 -26.49
N ASP A 21 11.80 -15.26 -26.66
CA ASP A 21 10.59 -15.90 -26.15
C ASP A 21 10.55 -15.93 -24.61
N GLU A 22 11.68 -16.13 -23.92
CA GLU A 22 11.76 -15.99 -22.46
C GLU A 22 11.55 -14.55 -21.98
N GLN A 23 11.99 -13.55 -22.73
CA GLN A 23 11.73 -12.14 -22.42
C GLN A 23 10.26 -11.73 -22.68
N ASP A 24 9.60 -12.36 -23.65
CA ASP A 24 8.17 -12.18 -23.95
C ASP A 24 7.24 -13.12 -23.15
N ALA A 25 7.80 -14.09 -22.41
CA ALA A 25 7.03 -15.09 -21.65
C ALA A 25 6.10 -14.50 -20.56
N HIS A 26 6.24 -13.21 -20.27
CA HIS A 26 5.36 -12.51 -19.34
C HIS A 26 4.81 -11.22 -19.97
N PRO A 27 3.79 -11.32 -20.84
CA PRO A 27 3.18 -10.15 -21.47
C PRO A 27 2.73 -9.17 -20.37
N ARG A 28 3.06 -7.89 -20.55
CA ARG A 28 2.67 -6.84 -19.61
C ARG A 28 1.16 -6.82 -19.49
N ARG A 29 0.65 -6.98 -18.26
CA ARG A 29 -0.79 -6.86 -18.01
C ARG A 29 -1.29 -5.50 -18.54
N PRO A 30 -2.38 -5.47 -19.32
CA PRO A 30 -2.97 -4.22 -19.79
C PRO A 30 -3.38 -3.35 -18.58
N ARG A 31 -3.47 -2.04 -18.82
CA ARG A 31 -3.97 -1.10 -17.79
C ARG A 31 -5.44 -1.35 -17.49
N SER A 32 -5.84 -1.04 -16.27
CA SER A 32 -7.27 -0.91 -15.94
C SER A 32 -7.92 0.14 -16.83
N LYS A 33 -9.19 -0.06 -17.11
CA LYS A 33 -9.91 0.79 -18.07
C LYS A 33 -10.37 2.10 -17.44
N TYR A 34 -10.69 2.08 -16.16
CA TYR A 34 -11.25 3.20 -15.44
C TYR A 34 -10.41 3.57 -14.22
N ALA A 35 -10.32 4.87 -13.93
CA ALA A 35 -9.70 5.34 -12.69
C ALA A 35 -10.45 4.80 -11.47
N GLY A 36 -9.72 4.35 -10.45
CA GLY A 36 -10.29 3.73 -9.24
C GLY A 36 -10.63 2.24 -9.36
N GLU A 37 -10.51 1.64 -10.55
CA GLU A 37 -10.77 0.21 -10.75
C GLU A 37 -9.75 -0.67 -10.03
N MET A 38 -8.50 -0.30 -10.09
CA MET A 38 -7.41 -1.01 -9.42
C MET A 38 -6.32 -0.05 -8.97
N ILE A 39 -6.03 -0.08 -7.69
CA ILE A 39 -4.92 0.66 -7.09
C ILE A 39 -3.83 -0.33 -6.71
N GLN A 40 -2.63 -0.17 -7.25
CA GLN A 40 -1.46 -0.92 -6.78
C GLN A 40 -0.85 -0.19 -5.58
N MET A 41 -0.63 -0.91 -4.49
CA MET A 41 -0.06 -0.37 -3.26
C MET A 41 1.16 -1.18 -2.85
N ASP A 42 2.19 -0.48 -2.40
CA ASP A 42 3.45 -1.08 -1.96
C ASP A 42 4.18 -0.16 -0.97
N ALA A 43 5.13 -0.74 -0.22
CA ALA A 43 6.05 0.02 0.60
C ALA A 43 7.50 -0.34 0.24
N SER A 44 8.35 0.67 0.09
CA SER A 44 9.76 0.48 -0.23
C SER A 44 10.67 1.19 0.76
N SER A 45 11.68 0.47 1.27
CA SER A 45 12.72 1.05 2.13
C SER A 45 13.84 1.62 1.26
N PHE A 46 14.33 2.79 1.63
CA PHE A 46 15.45 3.43 0.94
C PHE A 46 16.13 4.48 1.82
N HIS A 47 17.36 4.88 1.46
CA HIS A 47 18.05 6.04 2.02
C HIS A 47 17.49 7.33 1.40
N TRP A 48 16.41 7.86 1.97
CA TRP A 48 15.73 9.04 1.41
C TRP A 48 16.45 10.33 1.74
N ILE A 49 17.09 10.39 2.90
CA ILE A 49 18.01 11.45 3.31
C ILE A 49 19.31 10.82 3.81
N GLU A 50 20.34 11.65 3.98
CA GLU A 50 21.64 11.18 4.46
C GLU A 50 21.53 10.62 5.88
N GLY A 51 22.06 9.41 6.08
CA GLY A 51 22.13 8.75 7.38
C GLY A 51 20.85 8.06 7.84
N GLU A 52 19.72 8.21 7.15
CA GLU A 52 18.45 7.61 7.56
C GLU A 52 17.80 6.74 6.47
N VAL A 53 17.24 5.63 6.91
CA VAL A 53 16.40 4.74 6.07
C VAL A 53 14.97 4.88 6.52
N TRP A 54 14.08 5.27 5.61
CA TRP A 54 12.64 5.29 5.84
C TRP A 54 11.91 4.38 4.85
N HIS A 55 10.68 4.06 5.15
CA HIS A 55 9.77 3.33 4.27
C HIS A 55 8.80 4.32 3.63
N LEU A 56 8.75 4.32 2.30
CA LEU A 56 7.77 5.06 1.54
C LEU A 56 6.60 4.12 1.17
N HIS A 57 5.44 4.37 1.77
CA HIS A 57 4.18 3.74 1.39
C HIS A 57 3.59 4.52 0.23
N VAL A 58 3.29 3.85 -0.89
CA VAL A 58 2.73 4.51 -2.07
C VAL A 58 1.57 3.71 -2.65
N ALA A 59 0.65 4.43 -3.28
CA ALA A 59 -0.43 3.87 -4.06
C ALA A 59 -0.51 4.56 -5.42
N ILE A 60 -0.62 3.75 -6.48
CA ILE A 60 -0.73 4.22 -7.87
C ILE A 60 -1.99 3.66 -8.51
N ASP A 61 -2.74 4.52 -9.18
CA ASP A 61 -3.88 4.10 -9.99
C ASP A 61 -3.37 3.40 -11.26
N ASP A 62 -3.82 2.18 -11.48
CA ASP A 62 -3.39 1.34 -12.58
C ASP A 62 -3.83 1.88 -13.94
N ALA A 63 -4.94 2.60 -14.00
CA ALA A 63 -5.50 3.15 -15.24
C ALA A 63 -4.65 4.30 -15.79
N ASP A 64 -4.46 5.35 -15.02
CA ASP A 64 -3.80 6.58 -15.49
C ASP A 64 -2.37 6.78 -14.96
N GLY A 65 -1.95 5.95 -14.01
CA GLY A 65 -0.62 6.05 -13.41
C GLY A 65 -0.47 7.21 -12.43
N LYS A 66 -1.57 7.80 -11.96
CA LYS A 66 -1.52 8.78 -10.88
C LYS A 66 -1.11 8.14 -9.56
N VAL A 67 -0.20 8.77 -8.86
CA VAL A 67 0.04 8.48 -7.45
C VAL A 67 -1.13 9.08 -6.67
N VAL A 68 -1.92 8.22 -6.04
CA VAL A 68 -3.16 8.60 -5.34
C VAL A 68 -2.98 8.69 -3.83
N GLY A 69 -1.84 8.23 -3.32
CA GLY A 69 -1.43 8.38 -1.93
C GLY A 69 0.05 8.06 -1.75
N ALA A 70 0.71 8.78 -0.85
CA ALA A 70 2.11 8.56 -0.50
C ALA A 70 2.38 9.03 0.93
N TYR A 71 3.16 8.24 1.70
CA TYR A 71 3.49 8.56 3.09
C TYR A 71 4.81 7.92 3.50
N PHE A 72 5.69 8.69 4.13
CA PHE A 72 6.90 8.19 4.78
C PHE A 72 6.63 7.74 6.20
N ASP A 73 7.15 6.57 6.56
CA ASP A 73 7.23 6.13 7.95
C ASP A 73 8.63 5.53 8.23
N ARG A 74 9.00 5.41 9.50
CA ARG A 74 10.30 4.82 9.91
C ARG A 74 10.40 3.34 9.59
N GLN A 75 9.27 2.66 9.50
CA GLN A 75 9.14 1.24 9.17
C GLN A 75 7.93 1.03 8.25
N GLU A 76 7.79 -0.17 7.69
CA GLU A 76 6.56 -0.59 7.03
C GLU A 76 5.51 -0.88 8.10
N THR A 77 4.50 0.01 8.21
CA THR A 77 3.52 -0.03 9.28
C THR A 77 2.08 0.01 8.76
N LEU A 78 1.16 -0.50 9.58
CA LEU A 78 -0.28 -0.34 9.35
C LEU A 78 -0.67 1.16 9.28
N LYS A 79 -0.04 2.00 10.11
CA LYS A 79 -0.24 3.45 10.09
C LYS A 79 0.10 4.03 8.71
N GLY A 80 1.24 3.65 8.14
CA GLY A 80 1.64 4.12 6.81
C GLY A 80 0.63 3.75 5.72
N TYR A 81 0.11 2.52 5.75
CA TYR A 81 -0.95 2.10 4.84
C TYR A 81 -2.28 2.83 5.08
N TYR A 82 -2.63 3.10 6.33
CA TYR A 82 -3.84 3.86 6.67
C TYR A 82 -3.73 5.33 6.24
N GLU A 83 -2.57 5.96 6.36
CA GLU A 83 -2.34 7.32 5.86
C GLU A 83 -2.49 7.40 4.33
N VAL A 84 -1.97 6.41 3.60
CA VAL A 84 -2.16 6.30 2.15
C VAL A 84 -3.65 6.09 1.81
N LEU A 85 -4.33 5.18 2.50
CA LEU A 85 -5.77 4.93 2.29
C LEU A 85 -6.59 6.19 2.64
N TYR A 86 -6.27 6.89 3.72
CA TYR A 86 -6.90 8.15 4.09
C TYR A 86 -6.80 9.18 2.96
N GLN A 87 -5.61 9.37 2.38
CA GLN A 87 -5.39 10.28 1.25
C GLN A 87 -6.24 9.90 0.04
N ILE A 88 -6.37 8.60 -0.26
CA ILE A 88 -7.22 8.11 -1.36
C ILE A 88 -8.68 8.47 -1.08
N LEU A 89 -9.18 8.15 0.11
CA LEU A 89 -10.58 8.36 0.48
C LEU A 89 -10.99 9.83 0.43
N ILE A 90 -10.14 10.75 0.91
CA ILE A 90 -10.47 12.18 0.96
C ILE A 90 -10.31 12.90 -0.38
N ASN A 91 -9.40 12.42 -1.26
CA ASN A 91 -9.11 13.11 -2.52
C ASN A 91 -9.81 12.49 -3.73
N HIS A 92 -10.15 11.20 -3.67
CA HIS A 92 -10.67 10.45 -4.80
C HIS A 92 -11.98 9.71 -4.49
N GLY A 93 -12.16 9.24 -3.26
CA GLY A 93 -13.26 8.38 -2.84
C GLY A 93 -12.84 6.93 -2.65
N ILE A 94 -13.79 6.00 -2.64
CA ILE A 94 -13.54 4.59 -2.40
C ILE A 94 -13.16 3.90 -3.73
N PRO A 95 -11.94 3.31 -3.86
CA PRO A 95 -11.58 2.53 -5.04
C PRO A 95 -12.27 1.15 -5.02
N ALA A 96 -12.41 0.50 -6.17
CA ALA A 96 -13.00 -0.82 -6.24
C ALA A 96 -12.06 -1.90 -5.68
N MET A 97 -10.74 -1.78 -5.91
CA MET A 97 -9.80 -2.84 -5.56
C MET A 97 -8.40 -2.32 -5.24
N PHE A 98 -7.77 -2.94 -4.24
CA PHE A 98 -6.32 -2.89 -4.04
C PHE A 98 -5.63 -4.14 -4.59
N TYR A 99 -4.48 -3.93 -5.22
CA TYR A 99 -3.59 -4.97 -5.69
C TYR A 99 -2.24 -4.84 -4.99
N THR A 100 -1.91 -5.83 -4.15
CA THR A 100 -0.77 -5.76 -3.23
C THR A 100 -0.05 -7.11 -3.14
N ASP A 101 1.11 -7.17 -2.47
CA ASP A 101 1.78 -8.44 -2.20
C ASP A 101 1.20 -9.11 -0.93
N ARG A 102 1.62 -10.37 -0.73
CA ARG A 102 1.27 -11.15 0.46
C ARG A 102 2.18 -10.82 1.64
N ARG A 103 2.26 -9.56 2.03
CA ARG A 103 3.05 -9.18 3.20
C ARG A 103 2.24 -9.29 4.49
N THR A 104 2.94 -9.40 5.62
CA THR A 104 2.36 -9.60 6.95
C THR A 104 1.36 -8.53 7.40
N VAL A 105 1.40 -7.35 6.80
CA VAL A 105 0.42 -6.28 7.04
C VAL A 105 -0.95 -6.65 6.46
N PHE A 106 -0.96 -7.44 5.37
CA PHE A 106 -2.17 -7.85 4.68
C PHE A 106 -2.60 -9.28 5.04
N GLU A 107 -1.64 -10.14 5.45
CA GLU A 107 -1.90 -11.52 5.87
C GLU A 107 -1.14 -11.79 7.19
N TYR A 108 -1.75 -11.55 8.34
CA TYR A 108 -1.18 -11.97 9.62
C TYR A 108 -1.50 -13.45 9.85
N LYS A 109 -0.56 -14.34 9.51
CA LYS A 109 -0.58 -15.74 9.99
C LYS A 109 -0.01 -15.75 11.41
N ARG A 110 -0.87 -15.85 12.40
CA ARG A 110 -0.46 -16.11 13.78
C ARG A 110 0.37 -17.40 13.80
N LYS A 111 1.63 -17.33 14.25
CA LYS A 111 2.53 -18.48 14.43
C LYS A 111 2.13 -19.38 15.60
N ASP A 112 0.99 -19.20 16.23
CA ASP A 112 0.58 -19.99 17.37
C ASP A 112 -0.51 -21.00 17.00
N ARG A 113 -0.25 -22.19 17.45
CA ARG A 113 -0.82 -23.47 17.03
C ARG A 113 -2.18 -23.73 17.68
N SER A 114 -2.92 -24.54 16.98
CA SER A 114 -4.11 -25.28 17.39
C SER A 114 -5.42 -24.53 17.25
N SER A 115 -6.10 -24.96 16.29
CA SER A 115 -7.51 -24.88 15.93
C SER A 115 -7.76 -24.10 14.64
N ASP A 116 -8.59 -24.68 13.81
CA ASP A 116 -9.17 -24.23 12.56
C ASP A 116 -9.14 -22.73 12.39
N ALA A 117 -8.07 -22.25 11.73
CA ALA A 117 -7.83 -20.85 11.52
C ALA A 117 -8.77 -20.38 10.40
N GLU A 118 -9.96 -19.96 10.75
CA GLU A 118 -10.68 -18.96 10.01
C GLU A 118 -9.74 -17.82 9.69
N ASP A 119 -9.68 -17.42 8.43
CA ASP A 119 -8.86 -16.33 7.90
C ASP A 119 -8.90 -15.11 8.84
N THR A 120 -7.85 -14.94 9.63
CA THR A 120 -7.73 -13.76 10.50
C THR A 120 -7.41 -12.59 9.58
N PHE A 121 -8.43 -11.90 9.12
CA PHE A 121 -8.29 -10.64 8.39
C PHE A 121 -7.34 -9.71 9.16
N THR A 122 -6.32 -9.23 8.51
CA THR A 122 -5.50 -8.16 9.08
C THR A 122 -6.38 -6.91 9.28
N GLN A 123 -5.96 -6.02 10.15
CA GLN A 123 -6.70 -4.78 10.37
C GLN A 123 -6.89 -3.97 9.07
N PHE A 124 -5.91 -3.99 8.16
CA PHE A 124 -6.04 -3.34 6.86
C PHE A 124 -7.11 -4.00 6.00
N SER A 125 -7.11 -5.34 5.93
CA SER A 125 -8.15 -6.10 5.20
C SER A 125 -9.53 -5.86 5.78
N TYR A 126 -9.63 -5.80 7.11
CA TYR A 126 -10.89 -5.48 7.79
C TYR A 126 -11.39 -4.06 7.44
N ALA A 127 -10.49 -3.07 7.44
CA ALA A 127 -10.82 -1.71 7.03
C ALA A 127 -11.30 -1.64 5.58
N CYS A 128 -10.60 -2.33 4.67
CA CYS A 128 -10.99 -2.41 3.27
C CYS A 128 -12.36 -3.09 3.09
N HIS A 129 -12.59 -4.21 3.78
CA HIS A 129 -13.88 -4.91 3.75
C HIS A 129 -15.04 -4.00 4.20
N ASN A 130 -14.85 -3.24 5.29
CA ASN A 130 -15.85 -2.29 5.78
C ASN A 130 -16.14 -1.13 4.82
N LEU A 131 -15.22 -0.85 3.90
CA LEU A 131 -15.37 0.14 2.85
C LEU A 131 -15.88 -0.46 1.53
N GLY A 132 -16.01 -1.78 1.43
CA GLY A 132 -16.37 -2.46 0.20
C GLY A 132 -15.23 -2.58 -0.82
N ILE A 133 -13.98 -2.40 -0.38
CA ILE A 133 -12.79 -2.48 -1.24
C ILE A 133 -12.32 -3.94 -1.31
N GLU A 134 -12.22 -4.50 -2.52
CA GLU A 134 -11.62 -5.82 -2.73
C GLU A 134 -10.10 -5.75 -2.57
N ILE A 135 -9.49 -6.75 -1.92
CA ILE A 135 -8.03 -6.91 -1.89
C ILE A 135 -7.65 -8.13 -2.71
N LYS A 136 -6.82 -7.93 -3.72
CA LYS A 136 -6.15 -9.01 -4.45
C LYS A 136 -4.68 -9.02 -4.11
N THR A 137 -4.20 -10.18 -3.67
CA THR A 137 -2.79 -10.41 -3.40
C THR A 137 -2.15 -11.22 -4.52
N THR A 138 -0.89 -10.93 -4.81
CA THR A 138 -0.11 -11.72 -5.77
C THR A 138 1.26 -12.06 -5.20
N SER A 139 1.72 -13.26 -5.54
CA SER A 139 3.12 -13.66 -5.36
C SER A 139 3.97 -13.42 -6.62
N VAL A 140 3.35 -12.98 -7.72
CA VAL A 140 4.01 -12.76 -9.01
C VAL A 140 4.48 -11.30 -9.10
N PRO A 141 5.81 -11.03 -9.05
CA PRO A 141 6.33 -9.65 -9.09
C PRO A 141 5.89 -8.88 -10.32
N GLN A 142 5.86 -9.52 -11.50
CA GLN A 142 5.49 -8.91 -12.78
C GLN A 142 4.09 -8.29 -12.78
N ALA A 143 3.22 -8.80 -11.92
CA ALA A 143 1.85 -8.31 -11.81
C ALA A 143 1.74 -6.92 -11.16
N LYS A 144 2.78 -6.47 -10.41
CA LYS A 144 2.90 -5.16 -9.75
C LYS A 144 3.86 -4.19 -10.42
N GLY A 145 4.29 -4.46 -11.63
CA GLY A 145 5.34 -3.70 -12.32
C GLY A 145 5.12 -2.19 -12.45
N ARG A 146 3.92 -1.65 -12.13
CA ARG A 146 3.68 -0.20 -12.13
C ARG A 146 4.12 0.44 -10.83
N VAL A 147 3.72 -0.12 -9.70
CA VAL A 147 4.16 0.41 -8.39
C VAL A 147 5.65 0.18 -8.18
N GLU A 148 6.22 -0.92 -8.68
CA GLU A 148 7.67 -1.18 -8.65
C GLU A 148 8.44 -0.13 -9.45
N ARG A 149 8.00 0.20 -10.68
CA ARG A 149 8.59 1.28 -11.49
C ARG A 149 8.42 2.65 -10.85
N LEU A 150 7.28 2.90 -10.20
CA LEU A 150 7.08 4.11 -9.44
C LEU A 150 8.12 4.20 -8.32
N ASN A 151 8.30 3.14 -7.53
CA ASN A 151 9.29 3.09 -6.45
C ASN A 151 10.70 3.38 -6.98
N GLN A 152 11.13 2.73 -8.07
CA GLN A 152 12.42 2.99 -8.71
C GLN A 152 12.57 4.46 -9.14
N THR A 153 11.51 5.03 -9.73
CA THR A 153 11.52 6.44 -10.16
C THR A 153 11.61 7.39 -8.97
N LEU A 154 10.86 7.13 -7.90
CA LEU A 154 10.91 7.95 -6.69
C LEU A 154 12.26 7.83 -5.99
N GLN A 155 12.81 6.63 -5.87
CA GLN A 155 14.15 6.39 -5.29
C GLN A 155 15.27 7.12 -6.05
N SER A 156 15.16 7.26 -7.38
CA SER A 156 16.16 7.99 -8.17
C SER A 156 16.02 9.51 -8.11
N ARG A 157 14.82 10.05 -7.84
CA ARG A 157 14.53 11.49 -7.93
C ARG A 157 14.32 12.16 -6.58
N LEU A 158 13.51 11.56 -5.73
CA LEU A 158 13.03 12.18 -4.50
C LEU A 158 14.13 12.52 -3.50
N PRO A 159 15.22 11.71 -3.32
CA PRO A 159 16.32 12.11 -2.45
C PRO A 159 17.02 13.42 -2.87
N VAL A 160 17.13 13.67 -4.16
CA VAL A 160 17.69 14.91 -4.70
C VAL A 160 16.77 16.09 -4.39
N GLU A 161 15.46 15.92 -4.61
CA GLU A 161 14.47 16.96 -4.34
C GLU A 161 14.35 17.29 -2.84
N LEU A 162 14.39 16.26 -1.98
CA LEU A 162 14.42 16.45 -0.51
C LEU A 162 15.65 17.24 -0.06
N ARG A 163 16.83 16.92 -0.62
CA ARG A 163 18.07 17.65 -0.34
C ARG A 163 18.00 19.11 -0.79
N HIS A 164 17.50 19.36 -2.00
CA HIS A 164 17.30 20.73 -2.51
C HIS A 164 16.31 21.53 -1.67
N ALA A 165 15.31 20.87 -1.08
CA ALA A 165 14.36 21.49 -0.18
C ALA A 165 14.86 21.60 1.27
N HIS A 166 16.09 21.18 1.56
CA HIS A 166 16.70 21.16 2.89
C HIS A 166 15.87 20.37 3.93
N ILE A 167 15.21 19.31 3.50
CA ILE A 167 14.42 18.43 4.38
C ILE A 167 15.36 17.51 5.15
N THR A 168 15.23 17.51 6.48
CA THR A 168 16.11 16.75 7.40
C THR A 168 15.35 15.82 8.35
N ASN A 169 14.03 15.84 8.34
CA ASN A 169 13.19 14.99 9.18
C ASN A 169 11.99 14.45 8.41
N ILE A 170 11.37 13.41 8.95
CA ILE A 170 10.27 12.67 8.29
C ILE A 170 8.97 13.45 8.26
N GLU A 171 8.73 14.31 9.25
CA GLU A 171 7.53 15.13 9.36
C GLU A 171 7.49 16.14 8.21
N ASP A 172 8.57 16.89 8.02
CA ASP A 172 8.72 17.86 6.92
C ASP A 172 8.74 17.13 5.56
N ALA A 173 9.35 15.93 5.49
CA ALA A 173 9.33 15.10 4.29
C ALA A 173 7.90 14.73 3.87
N ASN A 174 7.01 14.40 4.81
CA ASN A 174 5.62 14.10 4.52
C ASN A 174 4.85 15.33 4.03
N VAL A 175 5.12 16.50 4.59
CA VAL A 175 4.53 17.77 4.09
C VAL A 175 5.01 18.06 2.66
N PHE A 176 6.32 17.95 2.42
CA PHE A 176 6.91 18.11 1.09
C PHE A 176 6.35 17.13 0.06
N LEU A 177 6.20 15.86 0.46
CA LEU A 177 5.73 14.76 -0.40
C LEU A 177 4.38 15.07 -1.03
N ASN A 178 3.46 15.70 -0.29
CA ASN A 178 2.15 16.07 -0.80
C ASN A 178 2.22 17.04 -1.99
N SER A 179 3.12 18.00 -1.95
CA SER A 179 3.34 18.96 -3.04
C SER A 179 4.10 18.32 -4.20
N TYR A 180 5.09 17.50 -3.90
CA TYR A 180 5.88 16.77 -4.88
C TYR A 180 5.02 15.81 -5.70
N ILE A 181 4.13 15.04 -5.07
CA ILE A 181 3.23 14.11 -5.77
C ILE A 181 2.29 14.84 -6.72
N LYS A 182 1.78 16.02 -6.38
CA LYS A 182 0.99 16.84 -7.30
C LYS A 182 1.80 17.23 -8.54
N LYS A 183 3.05 17.69 -8.36
CA LYS A 183 3.96 18.02 -9.44
C LYS A 183 4.27 16.80 -10.30
N TYR A 184 4.55 15.66 -9.66
CA TYR A 184 4.82 14.39 -10.32
C TYR A 184 3.65 13.94 -11.19
N ASN A 185 2.43 13.94 -10.65
CA ASN A 185 1.21 13.56 -11.37
C ASN A 185 0.96 14.45 -12.58
N ASN A 186 1.16 15.77 -12.46
CA ASN A 186 1.01 16.69 -13.57
C ASN A 186 1.97 16.41 -14.73
N GLN A 187 3.17 15.88 -14.42
CA GLN A 187 4.20 15.60 -15.39
C GLN A 187 4.09 14.20 -16.01
N PHE A 188 3.71 13.19 -15.22
CA PHE A 188 3.86 11.78 -15.61
C PHE A 188 2.55 11.00 -15.72
N ALA A 189 1.45 11.46 -15.11
CA ALA A 189 0.18 10.79 -15.24
C ALA A 189 -0.37 10.88 -16.66
N LEU A 190 -1.02 9.82 -17.10
CA LEU A 190 -1.66 9.78 -18.41
C LEU A 190 -2.94 10.62 -18.37
N ARG A 191 -3.12 11.41 -19.41
CA ARG A 191 -4.40 12.09 -19.64
C ARG A 191 -5.34 11.10 -20.31
N LEU A 192 -6.22 10.48 -19.53
CA LEU A 192 -7.25 9.63 -20.09
C LEU A 192 -8.32 10.49 -20.74
N ASN A 193 -8.60 10.25 -22.02
CA ASN A 193 -9.67 10.96 -22.76
C ASN A 193 -11.08 10.57 -22.28
N SER A 194 -11.22 9.47 -21.50
CA SER A 194 -12.48 9.06 -20.91
C SER A 194 -12.52 9.42 -19.43
N THR A 195 -13.43 10.30 -19.09
CA THR A 195 -13.66 10.81 -17.74
C THR A 195 -14.40 9.84 -16.82
N LYS A 196 -14.57 8.58 -17.21
CA LYS A 196 -15.27 7.60 -16.38
C LYS A 196 -14.32 7.13 -15.25
N SER A 197 -14.73 7.43 -14.04
CA SER A 197 -14.13 6.93 -12.80
C SER A 197 -15.10 5.97 -12.13
N VAL A 198 -14.58 4.94 -11.49
CA VAL A 198 -15.36 4.00 -10.67
C VAL A 198 -15.16 4.24 -9.18
N TYR A 199 -14.44 5.29 -8.80
CA TYR A 199 -14.39 5.69 -7.39
C TYR A 199 -15.80 5.94 -6.89
N GLU A 200 -16.16 5.28 -5.78
CA GLU A 200 -17.41 5.58 -5.10
C GLU A 200 -17.30 6.86 -4.26
N LYS A 201 -18.45 7.39 -3.87
CA LYS A 201 -18.52 8.62 -3.09
C LYS A 201 -17.71 8.49 -1.80
N GLN A 202 -16.97 9.55 -1.48
CA GLN A 202 -16.22 9.68 -0.23
C GLN A 202 -17.12 9.40 0.99
N PRO A 203 -16.68 8.53 1.94
CA PRO A 203 -17.39 8.30 3.19
C PRO A 203 -17.38 9.56 4.08
N SER A 204 -18.26 9.60 5.07
CA SER A 204 -18.20 10.66 6.09
C SER A 204 -16.88 10.57 6.87
N MET A 205 -16.39 11.71 7.37
CA MET A 205 -15.17 11.73 8.20
C MET A 205 -15.28 10.84 9.42
N GLU A 206 -16.46 10.74 10.03
CA GLU A 206 -16.72 9.83 11.13
C GLU A 206 -16.50 8.37 10.72
N LYS A 207 -17.06 7.95 9.57
CA LYS A 207 -16.86 6.59 9.04
C LYS A 207 -15.38 6.33 8.71
N ILE A 208 -14.68 7.29 8.11
CA ILE A 208 -13.24 7.18 7.83
C ILE A 208 -12.45 6.99 9.12
N ASN A 209 -12.64 7.86 10.12
CA ASN A 209 -11.91 7.79 11.40
C ASN A 209 -12.16 6.47 12.14
N ARG A 210 -13.40 5.99 12.14
CA ARG A 210 -13.73 4.69 12.77
C ARG A 210 -13.11 3.51 12.02
N THR A 211 -13.09 3.56 10.69
CA THR A 211 -12.57 2.46 9.85
C THR A 211 -11.06 2.39 9.90
N LEU A 212 -10.37 3.53 9.94
CA LEU A 212 -8.91 3.60 9.98
C LEU A 212 -8.34 3.65 11.42
N ALA A 213 -9.15 3.35 12.42
CA ALA A 213 -8.69 3.22 13.81
C ALA A 213 -7.81 1.96 13.95
N ILE A 214 -6.64 2.11 14.57
CA ILE A 214 -5.77 0.97 14.91
C ILE A 214 -6.39 0.26 16.12
N LEU A 215 -6.81 -0.98 15.90
CA LEU A 215 -7.44 -1.81 16.93
C LEU A 215 -6.36 -2.53 17.75
N SER A 216 -6.54 -2.57 19.06
CA SER A 216 -5.71 -3.35 19.95
C SER A 216 -6.55 -4.02 21.02
N THR A 217 -6.26 -5.30 21.28
CA THR A 217 -6.91 -6.03 22.39
C THR A 217 -6.19 -5.73 23.68
N ARG A 218 -6.92 -5.44 24.74
CA ARG A 218 -6.40 -5.23 26.10
C ARG A 218 -7.24 -6.01 27.09
N THR A 219 -6.61 -6.48 28.14
CA THR A 219 -7.30 -7.10 29.25
C THR A 219 -7.78 -6.01 30.21
N ILE A 220 -9.02 -6.13 30.67
CA ILE A 220 -9.58 -5.28 31.72
C ILE A 220 -9.09 -5.86 33.04
N ASP A 221 -8.48 -5.03 33.87
CA ASP A 221 -8.00 -5.44 35.19
C ASP A 221 -9.13 -5.58 36.22
N SER A 222 -8.80 -6.06 37.46
CA SER A 222 -9.76 -6.21 38.53
C SER A 222 -10.38 -4.87 39.03
N GLY A 223 -9.72 -3.75 38.69
CA GLY A 223 -10.24 -2.40 38.94
C GLY A 223 -11.14 -1.88 37.79
N HIS A 224 -11.52 -2.76 36.85
CA HIS A 224 -12.31 -2.44 35.67
C HIS A 224 -11.66 -1.40 34.73
N CYS A 225 -10.32 -1.25 34.82
CA CYS A 225 -9.55 -0.33 34.00
C CYS A 225 -8.87 -1.02 32.80
N ILE A 226 -8.67 -0.25 31.75
CA ILE A 226 -7.89 -0.65 30.58
C ILE A 226 -6.57 0.11 30.63
N ARG A 227 -5.44 -0.58 30.69
CA ARG A 227 -4.12 0.04 30.59
C ARG A 227 -3.69 0.11 29.11
N PHE A 228 -3.47 1.34 28.62
CA PHE A 228 -2.99 1.59 27.28
C PHE A 228 -2.01 2.78 27.30
N ASP A 229 -0.85 2.62 26.67
CA ASP A 229 0.21 3.65 26.56
C ASP A 229 0.55 4.30 27.92
N ASN A 230 0.76 3.46 28.95
CA ASN A 230 1.02 3.86 30.35
C ASN A 230 -0.06 4.72 31.01
N LYS A 231 -1.25 4.80 30.41
CA LYS A 231 -2.44 5.46 30.97
C LYS A 231 -3.50 4.42 31.33
N TYR A 232 -4.34 4.78 32.29
CA TYR A 232 -5.48 3.98 32.68
C TYR A 232 -6.75 4.63 32.17
N TYR A 233 -7.59 3.85 31.50
CA TYR A 233 -8.87 4.26 30.96
C TYR A 233 -9.97 3.50 31.67
N PHE A 234 -10.92 4.23 32.26
CA PHE A 234 -12.09 3.65 32.83
C PHE A 234 -13.27 3.75 31.86
N PRO A 235 -13.84 2.61 31.40
CA PRO A 235 -14.96 2.66 30.49
C PRO A 235 -16.19 3.29 31.15
N VAL A 236 -16.83 4.22 30.44
CA VAL A 236 -18.05 4.89 30.90
C VAL A 236 -19.16 4.72 29.86
N THR A 237 -20.40 4.87 30.31
CA THR A 237 -21.56 4.96 29.42
C THR A 237 -21.63 6.35 28.77
N GLU A 238 -22.53 6.54 27.83
CA GLU A 238 -22.79 7.85 27.21
C GLU A 238 -23.18 8.94 28.23
N ASN A 239 -23.77 8.54 29.37
CA ASN A 239 -24.15 9.44 30.46
C ASN A 239 -23.00 9.70 31.46
N GLY A 240 -21.82 9.11 31.22
CA GLY A 240 -20.67 9.27 32.11
C GLY A 240 -20.60 8.29 33.27
N ASP A 241 -21.58 7.40 33.43
CA ASP A 241 -21.58 6.38 34.47
C ASP A 241 -20.55 5.29 34.21
N GLY A 242 -19.84 4.82 35.22
CA GLY A 242 -18.84 3.75 35.10
C GLY A 242 -19.46 2.44 34.58
N ARG A 243 -18.80 1.81 33.63
CA ARG A 243 -19.14 0.50 33.07
C ARG A 243 -18.32 -0.59 33.76
N TYR A 244 -18.98 -1.48 34.48
CA TYR A 244 -18.35 -2.63 35.11
C TYR A 244 -18.50 -3.86 34.25
N PHE A 245 -17.39 -4.55 33.99
CA PHE A 245 -17.36 -5.77 33.18
C PHE A 245 -17.21 -6.97 34.12
N ALA A 246 -17.86 -8.09 33.78
CA ALA A 246 -17.60 -9.34 34.46
C ALA A 246 -16.15 -9.77 34.16
N VAL A 247 -15.29 -9.80 35.17
CA VAL A 247 -13.97 -10.37 35.10
C VAL A 247 -14.16 -11.90 35.10
N LYS A 248 -13.70 -12.61 34.06
CA LYS A 248 -13.62 -14.08 34.12
C LYS A 248 -12.43 -14.43 35.00
N ASP A 249 -12.68 -15.19 36.08
CA ASP A 249 -11.65 -15.85 36.87
C ASP A 249 -10.84 -16.84 36.03
#